data_12d0a940812684baf78a6b2280c2be3e
#
_entry.id   12d0a940812684baf78a6b2280c2be3e
#
_cell.length_a   1.000
_cell.length_b   1.000
_cell.length_c   1.000
_cell.angle_alpha   90.00
_cell.angle_beta   90.00
_cell.angle_gamma   90.00
#
_symmetry.space_group_name_H-M   'P 1'
#
loop_
_entity.id
_entity.type
_entity.pdbx_description
1 polymer ?
#
loop_
_entity_poly.entity_id
_entity_poly.type
_entity_poly.pdbx_seq_one_letter_code
_entity_poly.pdbx_strand_id
1 'polypeptide(L)'
;SEMCIRDSYIVDEHFDEEMTELKKQEITYRIMANMDDKMGYAFDRMVDYMGRGSVLGLRSTGYIEDMENINAYTLVETYKDMIQNDDKHVYVVGDIDESIISIFKEKLQFPEVKHDPYPSAYMYQNDRKHLLDIIEKQDIVQSKLIMGYKANCCTLSENTAAMSVFSNLLGGYSQSRLFQVVREKNSLCYFIHSSYDPMNGIMTIAAGIDMNNYDKTKELIGKQIKDLQIGHITDEELSMVKTMLINALSKVDDDPDAIISFNWRRDIINSQDTIEDKQNAIKNVTKEDVIKCAQSIELDTIYFLTGKEFYEENLLSNN
;
A
#
# COMPACT_ATOMS: atom_id res chain seq x y z
N SER A 1 17.38 16.01 -12.09
CA SER A 1 18.48 16.73 -11.47
C SER A 1 19.80 16.28 -12.07
N GLU A 2 20.76 17.19 -12.23
CA GLU A 2 22.07 16.98 -12.83
C GLU A 2 22.90 15.84 -12.21
N MET A 3 22.52 15.32 -11.06
CA MET A 3 23.21 14.20 -10.40
C MET A 3 23.01 12.85 -11.07
N CYS A 4 21.95 12.68 -11.84
CA CYS A 4 21.72 11.42 -12.55
C CYS A 4 22.54 11.28 -13.85
N ILE A 5 23.19 12.34 -14.29
CA ILE A 5 23.94 12.43 -15.54
C ILE A 5 25.44 12.39 -15.32
N ARG A 6 25.90 12.46 -14.06
CA ARG A 6 27.33 12.32 -13.79
C ARG A 6 27.74 10.87 -13.87
N ASP A 7 28.22 10.64 -15.04
CA ASP A 7 29.13 9.63 -15.45
C ASP A 7 29.82 8.91 -14.32
N SER A 8 29.56 7.61 -14.38
CA SER A 8 30.57 6.66 -13.99
C SER A 8 31.05 6.80 -12.55
N TYR A 9 30.15 6.58 -11.62
CA TYR A 9 30.56 5.89 -10.40
C TYR A 9 31.05 4.46 -10.69
N ILE A 10 31.16 4.08 -11.98
CA ILE A 10 31.74 2.82 -12.42
C ILE A 10 33.19 3.10 -12.80
N VAL A 11 34.10 2.57 -12.00
CA VAL A 11 35.55 2.65 -12.17
C VAL A 11 36.09 1.23 -12.32
N ASP A 12 36.87 0.95 -13.34
CA ASP A 12 37.47 -0.37 -13.58
C ASP A 12 36.48 -1.55 -13.46
N GLU A 13 35.29 -1.41 -14.09
CA GLU A 13 34.20 -2.40 -14.12
C GLU A 13 33.40 -2.61 -12.81
N HIS A 14 33.63 -1.82 -11.75
CA HIS A 14 32.84 -1.82 -10.53
C HIS A 14 32.41 -0.39 -10.12
N PHE A 15 31.46 -0.27 -9.23
CA PHE A 15 31.12 1.04 -8.68
C PHE A 15 32.23 1.54 -7.75
N ASP A 16 32.30 2.86 -7.57
CA ASP A 16 33.19 3.47 -6.58
C ASP A 16 32.93 2.90 -5.18
N GLU A 17 33.95 2.34 -4.54
CA GLU A 17 33.81 1.64 -3.25
C GLU A 17 33.40 2.59 -2.11
N GLU A 18 34.01 3.79 -2.06
CA GLU A 18 33.70 4.78 -1.00
C GLU A 18 32.26 5.27 -1.14
N MET A 19 31.81 5.57 -2.35
CA MET A 19 30.44 5.96 -2.63
C MET A 19 29.45 4.83 -2.35
N THR A 20 29.79 3.59 -2.65
CA THR A 20 28.97 2.42 -2.36
C THR A 20 28.76 2.28 -0.85
N GLU A 21 29.83 2.37 -0.05
CA GLU A 21 29.73 2.30 1.40
C GLU A 21 28.93 3.48 2.00
N LEU A 22 29.12 4.68 1.46
CA LEU A 22 28.33 5.83 1.86
C LEU A 22 26.83 5.62 1.61
N LYS A 23 26.47 5.10 0.43
CA LYS A 23 25.06 4.80 0.08
C LYS A 23 24.47 3.66 0.90
N LYS A 24 25.23 2.64 1.24
CA LYS A 24 24.83 1.58 2.17
C LYS A 24 24.49 2.15 3.55
N GLN A 25 25.35 3.03 4.07
CA GLN A 25 25.08 3.70 5.34
C GLN A 25 23.82 4.56 5.28
N GLU A 26 23.63 5.34 4.22
CA GLU A 26 22.44 6.17 4.01
C GLU A 26 21.16 5.33 4.00
N ILE A 27 21.16 4.20 3.28
CA ILE A 27 20.00 3.29 3.21
C ILE A 27 19.77 2.63 4.57
N THR A 28 20.82 2.19 5.26
CA THR A 28 20.74 1.61 6.60
C THR A 28 20.10 2.59 7.59
N TYR A 29 20.56 3.85 7.61
CA TYR A 29 19.95 4.90 8.44
C TYR A 29 18.50 5.15 8.08
N ARG A 30 18.13 5.12 6.79
CA ARG A 30 16.74 5.28 6.35
C ARG A 30 15.85 4.12 6.83
N ILE A 31 16.33 2.88 6.73
CA ILE A 31 15.61 1.72 7.26
C ILE A 31 15.44 1.82 8.79
N MET A 32 16.50 2.24 9.49
CA MET A 32 16.44 2.46 10.95
C MET A 32 15.48 3.59 11.32
N ALA A 33 15.51 4.71 10.59
CA ALA A 33 14.62 5.84 10.83
C ALA A 33 13.13 5.48 10.63
N ASN A 34 12.81 4.57 9.71
CA ASN A 34 11.46 4.05 9.57
C ASN A 34 10.97 3.31 10.84
N MET A 35 11.87 2.77 11.66
CA MET A 35 11.50 2.16 12.94
C MET A 35 11.06 3.20 13.99
N ASP A 36 11.40 4.47 13.82
CA ASP A 36 10.99 5.57 14.70
C ASP A 36 9.57 6.05 14.35
N ASP A 37 9.15 5.95 13.10
CA ASP A 37 7.74 6.09 12.72
C ASP A 37 6.96 4.84 13.17
N LYS A 38 6.42 4.89 14.38
CA LYS A 38 5.73 3.75 14.99
C LYS A 38 4.48 3.29 14.22
N MET A 39 3.87 4.17 13.40
CA MET A 39 2.74 3.77 12.56
C MET A 39 3.22 3.04 11.32
N GLY A 40 4.20 3.58 10.60
CA GLY A 40 4.84 2.92 9.46
C GLY A 40 5.43 1.58 9.88
N TYR A 41 6.16 1.54 10.99
CA TYR A 41 6.69 0.30 11.57
C TYR A 41 5.60 -0.74 11.83
N ALA A 42 4.51 -0.37 12.52
CA ALA A 42 3.43 -1.30 12.81
C ALA A 42 2.74 -1.81 11.54
N PHE A 43 2.60 -0.95 10.51
CA PHE A 43 2.07 -1.34 9.21
C PHE A 43 3.00 -2.34 8.52
N ASP A 44 4.29 -2.06 8.42
CA ASP A 44 5.28 -2.96 7.81
C ASP A 44 5.32 -4.31 8.53
N ARG A 45 5.27 -4.31 9.86
CA ARG A 45 5.24 -5.55 10.65
C ARG A 45 3.97 -6.36 10.39
N MET A 46 2.80 -5.71 10.30
CA MET A 46 1.55 -6.39 9.93
C MET A 46 1.67 -7.03 8.55
N VAL A 47 2.20 -6.31 7.55
CA VAL A 47 2.41 -6.82 6.19
C VAL A 47 3.42 -7.97 6.18
N ASP A 48 4.51 -7.90 6.94
CA ASP A 48 5.49 -9.00 7.10
C ASP A 48 4.82 -10.29 7.61
N TYR A 49 3.96 -10.16 8.64
CA TYR A 49 3.25 -11.33 9.20
C TYR A 49 2.17 -11.85 8.26
N MET A 50 1.38 -10.95 7.69
CA MET A 50 0.31 -11.29 6.75
C MET A 50 0.89 -11.97 5.51
N GLY A 51 1.86 -11.34 4.88
CA GLY A 51 2.45 -11.72 3.60
C GLY A 51 3.61 -12.72 3.68
N ARG A 52 3.92 -13.29 4.84
CA ARG A 52 5.07 -14.18 5.01
C ARG A 52 5.08 -15.31 4.00
N GLY A 53 6.17 -15.41 3.25
CA GLY A 53 6.34 -16.40 2.18
C GLY A 53 5.67 -16.06 0.86
N SER A 54 5.16 -14.85 0.71
CA SER A 54 4.57 -14.33 -0.53
C SER A 54 5.21 -12.99 -0.93
N VAL A 55 4.90 -12.53 -2.14
CA VAL A 55 5.37 -11.23 -2.65
C VAL A 55 4.93 -10.07 -1.75
N LEU A 56 3.74 -10.15 -1.14
CA LEU A 56 3.24 -9.13 -0.22
C LEU A 56 4.20 -8.88 0.96
N GLY A 57 4.90 -9.91 1.44
CA GLY A 57 5.83 -9.79 2.56
C GLY A 57 7.22 -9.27 2.18
N LEU A 58 7.48 -8.91 0.93
CA LEU A 58 8.74 -8.34 0.50
C LEU A 58 8.77 -6.83 0.75
N ARG A 59 9.79 -6.36 1.44
CA ARG A 59 9.96 -4.92 1.74
C ARG A 59 10.61 -4.21 0.56
N SER A 60 9.98 -3.15 0.09
CA SER A 60 10.53 -2.29 -0.97
C SER A 60 11.82 -1.57 -0.57
N THR A 61 12.04 -1.36 0.71
CA THR A 61 13.26 -0.75 1.27
C THR A 61 14.41 -1.73 1.45
N GLY A 62 14.18 -3.04 1.25
CA GLY A 62 15.13 -4.10 1.55
C GLY A 62 15.30 -4.36 3.04
N TYR A 63 16.34 -5.09 3.39
CA TYR A 63 16.62 -5.56 4.74
C TYR A 63 18.04 -5.16 5.16
N ILE A 64 18.25 -4.85 6.43
CA ILE A 64 19.57 -4.48 6.97
C ILE A 64 20.54 -5.66 6.84
N GLU A 65 20.05 -6.87 7.01
CA GLU A 65 20.82 -8.11 6.93
C GLU A 65 21.46 -8.31 5.54
N ASP A 66 20.84 -7.80 4.49
CA ASP A 66 21.35 -7.92 3.11
C ASP A 66 22.55 -7.00 2.86
N MET A 67 22.74 -5.94 3.68
CA MET A 67 23.80 -4.96 3.50
C MET A 67 25.21 -5.57 3.56
N GLU A 68 25.40 -6.68 4.28
CA GLU A 68 26.68 -7.37 4.37
C GLU A 68 27.11 -7.96 3.01
N ASN A 69 26.15 -8.34 2.16
CA ASN A 69 26.38 -8.97 0.87
C ASN A 69 26.47 -7.96 -0.28
N ILE A 70 26.16 -6.68 -0.04
CA ILE A 70 26.20 -5.62 -1.04
C ILE A 70 27.57 -4.96 -1.01
N ASN A 71 28.26 -4.97 -2.15
CA ASN A 71 29.54 -4.29 -2.38
C ASN A 71 29.60 -3.73 -3.81
N ALA A 72 30.64 -2.97 -4.11
CA ALA A 72 30.82 -2.32 -5.41
C ALA A 72 30.76 -3.27 -6.62
N TYR A 73 31.21 -4.52 -6.44
CA TYR A 73 31.25 -5.53 -7.49
C TYR A 73 29.89 -6.20 -7.67
N THR A 74 29.25 -6.67 -6.59
CA THR A 74 27.92 -7.29 -6.69
C THR A 74 26.87 -6.30 -7.15
N LEU A 75 27.01 -5.03 -6.78
CA LEU A 75 26.10 -3.97 -7.19
C LEU A 75 26.17 -3.69 -8.70
N VAL A 76 27.38 -3.69 -9.31
CA VAL A 76 27.51 -3.47 -10.74
C VAL A 76 27.01 -4.67 -11.56
N GLU A 77 27.15 -5.88 -11.05
CA GLU A 77 26.57 -7.07 -11.68
C GLU A 77 25.04 -6.98 -11.71
N THR A 78 24.42 -6.66 -10.57
CA THR A 78 22.96 -6.46 -10.48
C THR A 78 22.50 -5.31 -11.39
N TYR A 79 23.26 -4.20 -11.46
CA TYR A 79 22.95 -3.08 -12.35
C TYR A 79 23.00 -3.49 -13.83
N LYS A 80 24.04 -4.25 -14.25
CA LYS A 80 24.14 -4.77 -15.62
C LYS A 80 23.00 -5.71 -15.96
N ASP A 81 22.64 -6.59 -15.02
CA ASP A 81 21.52 -7.51 -15.18
C ASP A 81 20.18 -6.75 -15.35
N MET A 82 19.93 -5.77 -14.49
CA MET A 82 18.76 -4.90 -14.58
C MET A 82 18.67 -4.16 -15.93
N ILE A 83 19.79 -3.62 -16.42
CA ILE A 83 19.83 -2.94 -17.72
C ILE A 83 19.61 -3.90 -18.89
N GLN A 84 19.99 -5.16 -18.76
CA GLN A 84 19.83 -6.16 -19.82
C GLN A 84 18.45 -6.81 -19.81
N ASN A 85 17.90 -7.10 -18.65
CA ASN A 85 16.80 -8.05 -18.48
C ASN A 85 15.49 -7.45 -17.98
N ASP A 86 15.50 -6.28 -17.32
CA ASP A 86 14.26 -5.67 -16.83
C ASP A 86 13.52 -4.89 -17.91
N ASP A 87 12.21 -4.74 -17.80
CA ASP A 87 11.42 -3.82 -18.60
C ASP A 87 11.71 -2.37 -18.22
N LYS A 88 11.81 -1.51 -19.24
CA LYS A 88 12.05 -0.09 -19.05
C LYS A 88 10.89 0.72 -19.59
N HIS A 89 10.24 1.47 -18.71
CA HIS A 89 9.18 2.40 -19.04
C HIS A 89 9.66 3.82 -18.78
N VAL A 90 9.55 4.69 -19.80
CA VAL A 90 9.93 6.11 -19.68
C VAL A 90 8.69 6.96 -19.83
N TYR A 91 8.37 7.72 -18.78
CA TYR A 91 7.26 8.67 -18.77
C TYR A 91 7.81 10.07 -18.69
N VAL A 92 7.32 10.94 -19.57
CA VAL A 92 7.72 12.35 -19.63
C VAL A 92 6.47 13.21 -19.65
N VAL A 93 6.38 14.13 -18.71
CA VAL A 93 5.27 15.08 -18.59
C VAL A 93 5.85 16.49 -18.54
N GLY A 94 5.34 17.39 -19.38
CA GLY A 94 5.77 18.77 -19.44
C GLY A 94 5.42 19.45 -20.78
N ASP A 95 5.90 20.67 -20.94
CA ASP A 95 5.81 21.39 -22.21
C ASP A 95 6.91 20.87 -23.17
N ILE A 96 6.60 19.79 -23.85
CA ILE A 96 7.52 19.05 -24.72
C ILE A 96 6.94 18.93 -26.12
N ASP A 97 7.83 18.92 -27.11
CA ASP A 97 7.50 18.63 -28.50
C ASP A 97 7.99 17.23 -28.94
N GLU A 98 7.62 16.81 -30.12
CA GLU A 98 7.98 15.48 -30.65
C GLU A 98 9.49 15.26 -30.81
N SER A 99 10.32 16.33 -30.80
CA SER A 99 11.79 16.18 -30.91
C SER A 99 12.38 15.49 -29.68
N ILE A 100 11.77 15.64 -28.51
CA ILE A 100 12.14 14.94 -27.28
C ILE A 100 12.07 13.44 -27.44
N ILE A 101 11.02 12.92 -28.09
CA ILE A 101 10.88 11.47 -28.34
C ILE A 101 12.06 10.96 -29.15
N SER A 102 12.51 11.71 -30.14
CA SER A 102 13.66 11.35 -30.97
C SER A 102 14.96 11.34 -30.16
N ILE A 103 15.14 12.33 -29.26
CA ILE A 103 16.30 12.39 -28.36
C ILE A 103 16.32 11.20 -27.42
N PHE A 104 15.17 10.84 -26.81
CA PHE A 104 15.11 9.66 -25.93
C PHE A 104 15.42 8.37 -26.69
N LYS A 105 14.86 8.17 -27.88
CA LYS A 105 15.15 7.00 -28.72
C LYS A 105 16.62 6.91 -29.13
N GLU A 106 17.28 8.06 -29.35
CA GLU A 106 18.72 8.09 -29.67
C GLU A 106 19.60 7.81 -28.44
N LYS A 107 19.25 8.38 -27.28
CA LYS A 107 20.08 8.35 -26.07
C LYS A 107 19.84 7.14 -25.18
N LEU A 108 18.60 6.63 -25.15
CA LEU A 108 18.20 5.49 -24.32
C LEU A 108 18.05 4.23 -25.19
N GLN A 109 19.18 3.72 -25.68
CA GLN A 109 19.21 2.48 -26.43
C GLN A 109 19.35 1.30 -25.46
N PHE A 110 18.22 0.82 -24.94
CA PHE A 110 18.19 -0.39 -24.14
C PHE A 110 18.03 -1.63 -25.04
N PRO A 111 18.59 -2.79 -24.64
CA PRO A 111 18.30 -4.05 -25.29
C PRO A 111 16.80 -4.34 -25.30
N GLU A 112 16.30 -4.92 -26.39
CA GLU A 112 14.93 -5.43 -26.43
C GLU A 112 14.82 -6.65 -25.51
N VAL A 113 13.99 -6.55 -24.47
CA VAL A 113 13.77 -7.62 -23.52
C VAL A 113 12.59 -8.46 -24.00
N LYS A 114 12.80 -9.79 -24.07
CA LYS A 114 11.74 -10.76 -24.39
C LYS A 114 11.58 -11.69 -23.19
N HIS A 115 10.60 -11.43 -22.38
CA HIS A 115 10.17 -12.36 -21.35
C HIS A 115 8.65 -12.48 -21.37
N ASP A 116 8.15 -13.54 -20.74
CA ASP A 116 6.71 -13.67 -20.54
C ASP A 116 6.19 -12.49 -19.71
N PRO A 117 5.05 -11.93 -20.06
CA PRO A 117 4.47 -10.83 -19.29
C PRO A 117 4.29 -11.28 -17.83
N TYR A 118 4.81 -10.48 -16.91
CA TYR A 118 4.58 -10.71 -15.49
C TYR A 118 3.08 -10.70 -15.21
N PRO A 119 2.62 -11.44 -14.17
CA PRO A 119 1.24 -11.33 -13.74
C PRO A 119 0.96 -9.86 -13.43
N SER A 120 0.08 -9.28 -14.24
CA SER A 120 -0.25 -7.86 -14.25
C SER A 120 -1.00 -7.39 -13.01
N ALA A 121 -1.43 -8.32 -12.16
CA ALA A 121 -2.02 -8.05 -10.85
C ALA A 121 -1.78 -9.23 -9.91
N TYR A 122 -1.60 -8.91 -8.65
CA TYR A 122 -1.47 -9.88 -7.59
C TYR A 122 -2.70 -9.79 -6.68
N MET A 123 -3.33 -10.92 -6.43
CA MET A 123 -4.37 -11.02 -5.42
C MET A 123 -3.83 -11.88 -4.29
N TYR A 124 -3.53 -11.23 -3.18
CA TYR A 124 -3.02 -11.92 -2.00
C TYR A 124 -3.97 -13.01 -1.54
N GLN A 125 -3.46 -14.21 -1.42
CA GLN A 125 -4.14 -15.39 -0.90
C GLN A 125 -3.19 -16.18 0.00
N ASN A 126 -3.74 -16.87 0.97
CA ASN A 126 -3.01 -17.84 1.78
C ASN A 126 -3.96 -18.94 2.25
N ASP A 127 -3.39 -20.10 2.62
CA ASP A 127 -4.12 -21.26 3.13
C ASP A 127 -4.28 -21.26 4.65
N ARG A 128 -3.99 -20.15 5.31
CA ARG A 128 -4.02 -20.01 6.76
C ARG A 128 -5.47 -20.10 7.26
N LYS A 129 -5.70 -21.02 8.17
CA LYS A 129 -7.03 -21.29 8.73
C LYS A 129 -7.34 -20.46 9.98
N HIS A 130 -6.33 -19.80 10.54
CA HIS A 130 -6.45 -19.10 11.80
C HIS A 130 -6.02 -17.64 11.63
N LEU A 131 -6.78 -16.75 12.25
CA LEU A 131 -6.40 -15.36 12.42
C LEU A 131 -5.02 -15.25 13.09
N LEU A 132 -4.14 -14.43 12.57
CA LEU A 132 -2.96 -14.00 13.28
C LEU A 132 -3.31 -12.79 14.16
N ASP A 133 -3.13 -12.93 15.46
CA ASP A 133 -3.27 -11.82 16.41
C ASP A 133 -1.93 -11.64 17.12
N ILE A 134 -1.18 -10.60 16.75
CA ILE A 134 0.19 -10.36 17.17
C ILE A 134 0.23 -9.11 18.06
N ILE A 135 0.78 -9.27 19.25
CA ILE A 135 1.02 -8.16 20.18
C ILE A 135 2.52 -7.98 20.35
N GLU A 136 3.02 -6.82 19.97
CA GLU A 136 4.40 -6.43 20.18
C GLU A 136 4.48 -5.29 21.19
N LYS A 137 5.38 -5.41 22.19
CA LYS A 137 5.55 -4.42 23.25
C LYS A 137 6.84 -3.64 23.04
N GLN A 138 6.70 -2.32 22.96
CA GLN A 138 7.82 -1.38 22.87
C GLN A 138 7.67 -0.26 23.89
N ASP A 139 8.68 0.61 23.98
CA ASP A 139 8.60 1.83 24.79
C ASP A 139 7.86 2.91 24.00
N ILE A 140 6.53 2.84 24.01
CA ILE A 140 5.65 3.80 23.33
C ILE A 140 4.47 4.16 24.22
N VAL A 141 4.01 5.40 24.08
CA VAL A 141 2.85 5.92 24.82
C VAL A 141 1.54 5.62 24.09
N GLN A 142 1.53 5.83 22.78
CA GLN A 142 0.37 5.62 21.94
C GLN A 142 0.47 4.32 21.17
N SER A 143 -0.44 3.39 21.44
CA SER A 143 -0.50 2.11 20.73
C SER A 143 -0.97 2.26 19.29
N LYS A 144 -0.55 1.34 18.42
CA LYS A 144 -0.90 1.26 17.00
C LYS A 144 -1.60 -0.08 16.74
N LEU A 145 -2.83 -0.01 16.30
CA LEU A 145 -3.63 -1.16 15.89
C LEU A 145 -3.71 -1.19 14.37
N ILE A 146 -3.22 -2.26 13.75
CA ILE A 146 -3.36 -2.50 12.32
C ILE A 146 -4.11 -3.80 12.11
N MET A 147 -5.18 -3.75 11.32
CA MET A 147 -5.97 -4.93 10.95
C MET A 147 -5.87 -5.11 9.44
N GLY A 148 -5.31 -6.24 9.00
CA GLY A 148 -5.16 -6.62 7.60
C GLY A 148 -6.23 -7.62 7.18
N TYR A 149 -6.86 -7.35 6.05
CA TYR A 149 -7.93 -8.16 5.46
C TYR A 149 -7.53 -8.60 4.06
N LYS A 150 -7.87 -9.84 3.69
CA LYS A 150 -7.97 -10.23 2.28
C LYS A 150 -9.16 -9.49 1.70
N ALA A 151 -8.95 -8.74 0.63
CA ALA A 151 -10.06 -8.02 -0.02
C ALA A 151 -10.85 -8.94 -0.96
N ASN A 152 -10.27 -10.08 -1.39
CA ASN A 152 -10.82 -10.97 -2.41
C ASN A 152 -11.22 -10.19 -3.69
N CYS A 153 -10.50 -9.12 -3.95
CA CYS A 153 -10.68 -8.20 -5.06
C CYS A 153 -9.35 -7.53 -5.34
N CYS A 154 -8.92 -7.47 -6.59
CA CYS A 154 -7.70 -6.80 -7.01
C CYS A 154 -7.98 -5.85 -8.19
N THR A 155 -6.97 -5.19 -8.70
CA THR A 155 -7.11 -4.18 -9.74
C THR A 155 -7.76 -4.69 -11.04
N LEU A 156 -7.68 -6.00 -11.33
CA LEU A 156 -8.32 -6.63 -12.50
C LEU A 156 -9.73 -7.15 -12.22
N SER A 157 -10.22 -7.04 -10.99
CA SER A 157 -11.56 -7.51 -10.63
C SER A 157 -12.62 -6.50 -11.07
N GLU A 158 -13.75 -6.99 -11.55
CA GLU A 158 -14.89 -6.14 -11.97
C GLU A 158 -15.42 -5.25 -10.83
N ASN A 159 -15.29 -5.70 -9.59
CA ASN A 159 -15.79 -5.00 -8.41
C ASN A 159 -14.76 -4.06 -7.74
N THR A 160 -13.62 -3.75 -8.40
CA THR A 160 -12.57 -2.88 -7.86
C THR A 160 -13.09 -1.49 -7.48
N ALA A 161 -13.94 -0.89 -8.31
CA ALA A 161 -14.57 0.40 -8.02
C ALA A 161 -15.47 0.32 -6.78
N ALA A 162 -16.24 -0.75 -6.64
CA ALA A 162 -17.11 -0.99 -5.49
C ALA A 162 -16.31 -1.23 -4.20
N MET A 163 -15.19 -1.96 -4.27
CA MET A 163 -14.28 -2.16 -3.14
C MET A 163 -13.65 -0.83 -2.70
N SER A 164 -13.26 0.03 -3.65
CA SER A 164 -12.77 1.38 -3.34
C SER A 164 -13.83 2.22 -2.65
N VAL A 165 -15.09 2.19 -3.12
CA VAL A 165 -16.22 2.88 -2.46
C VAL A 165 -16.45 2.32 -1.07
N PHE A 166 -16.48 0.99 -0.90
CA PHE A 166 -16.64 0.34 0.41
C PHE A 166 -15.55 0.76 1.41
N SER A 167 -14.28 0.66 1.03
CA SER A 167 -13.15 1.00 1.90
C SER A 167 -13.21 2.48 2.32
N ASN A 168 -13.52 3.39 1.39
CA ASN A 168 -13.63 4.82 1.71
C ASN A 168 -14.84 5.13 2.59
N LEU A 169 -15.99 4.53 2.33
CA LEU A 169 -17.19 4.66 3.15
C LEU A 169 -16.95 4.16 4.59
N LEU A 170 -16.20 3.06 4.72
CA LEU A 170 -15.83 2.52 6.02
C LEU A 170 -14.90 3.47 6.80
N GLY A 171 -13.77 3.89 6.21
CA GLY A 171 -12.73 4.61 6.95
C GLY A 171 -11.84 5.54 6.13
N GLY A 172 -12.17 5.87 4.87
CA GLY A 172 -11.25 6.58 3.98
C GLY A 172 -11.22 8.11 4.11
N TYR A 173 -12.10 8.72 4.91
CA TYR A 173 -12.18 10.19 5.03
C TYR A 173 -12.79 10.62 6.39
N SER A 174 -12.78 11.94 6.65
CA SER A 174 -13.19 12.53 7.94
C SER A 174 -14.67 12.41 8.31
N GLN A 175 -15.52 11.99 7.39
CA GLN A 175 -16.95 11.72 7.67
C GLN A 175 -17.29 10.23 7.49
N SER A 176 -16.26 9.38 7.30
CA SER A 176 -16.42 7.94 7.21
C SER A 176 -16.94 7.35 8.54
N ARG A 177 -17.48 6.15 8.46
CA ARG A 177 -18.10 5.49 9.62
C ARG A 177 -17.15 5.26 10.78
N LEU A 178 -15.95 4.77 10.50
CA LEU A 178 -14.95 4.55 11.55
C LEU A 178 -14.55 5.88 12.20
N PHE A 179 -14.36 6.93 11.40
CA PHE A 179 -14.02 8.24 11.93
C PHE A 179 -15.14 8.76 12.85
N GLN A 180 -16.41 8.74 12.40
CA GLN A 180 -17.55 9.24 13.14
C GLN A 180 -17.85 8.40 14.40
N VAL A 181 -17.77 7.07 14.31
CA VAL A 181 -18.16 6.19 15.42
C VAL A 181 -17.00 5.97 16.39
N VAL A 182 -15.81 5.64 15.92
CA VAL A 182 -14.70 5.24 16.80
C VAL A 182 -14.00 6.48 17.37
N ARG A 183 -13.72 7.48 16.53
CA ARG A 183 -13.00 8.68 16.93
C ARG A 183 -13.94 9.72 17.55
N GLU A 184 -14.93 10.22 16.80
CA GLU A 184 -15.73 11.36 17.26
C GLU A 184 -16.71 10.99 18.38
N LYS A 185 -17.49 9.92 18.18
CA LYS A 185 -18.55 9.55 19.13
C LYS A 185 -18.03 8.85 20.39
N ASN A 186 -17.02 8.01 20.26
CA ASN A 186 -16.51 7.20 21.37
C ASN A 186 -15.13 7.64 21.87
N SER A 187 -14.44 8.55 21.20
CA SER A 187 -13.12 9.09 21.57
C SER A 187 -12.06 8.02 21.85
N LEU A 188 -12.10 6.89 21.13
CA LEU A 188 -11.20 5.75 21.36
C LEU A 188 -9.86 5.85 20.63
N CYS A 189 -9.76 6.73 19.62
CA CYS A 189 -8.55 6.86 18.81
C CYS A 189 -8.29 8.32 18.45
N TYR A 190 -7.00 8.63 18.21
CA TYR A 190 -6.56 9.93 17.69
C TYR A 190 -6.75 10.01 16.18
N PHE A 191 -6.51 8.89 15.51
CA PHE A 191 -6.83 8.73 14.10
C PHE A 191 -7.29 7.29 13.86
N ILE A 192 -8.08 7.11 12.81
CA ILE A 192 -8.48 5.82 12.28
C ILE A 192 -8.70 5.98 10.78
N HIS A 193 -8.19 5.03 10.01
CA HIS A 193 -8.28 5.06 8.56
C HIS A 193 -8.41 3.66 8.00
N SER A 194 -9.19 3.51 6.92
CA SER A 194 -9.29 2.30 6.10
C SER A 194 -8.71 2.57 4.72
N SER A 195 -7.88 1.67 4.24
CA SER A 195 -7.25 1.75 2.92
C SER A 195 -7.40 0.43 2.18
N TYR A 196 -7.66 0.50 0.87
CA TYR A 196 -7.68 -0.63 -0.04
C TYR A 196 -6.52 -0.53 -1.01
N ASP A 197 -5.71 -1.57 -1.08
CA ASP A 197 -4.64 -1.73 -2.05
C ASP A 197 -5.09 -2.70 -3.15
N PRO A 198 -5.52 -2.18 -4.32
CA PRO A 198 -5.98 -3.01 -5.41
C PRO A 198 -4.86 -3.80 -6.10
N MET A 199 -3.59 -3.36 -6.01
CA MET A 199 -2.47 -4.08 -6.63
C MET A 199 -2.16 -5.38 -5.90
N ASN A 200 -2.35 -5.41 -4.58
CA ASN A 200 -2.13 -6.58 -3.75
C ASN A 200 -3.42 -7.30 -3.30
N GLY A 201 -4.59 -6.73 -3.57
CA GLY A 201 -5.88 -7.32 -3.18
C GLY A 201 -6.07 -7.39 -1.67
N ILE A 202 -5.57 -6.40 -0.93
CA ILE A 202 -5.72 -6.32 0.52
C ILE A 202 -6.43 -5.04 0.94
N MET A 203 -7.07 -5.09 2.09
CA MET A 203 -7.61 -3.91 2.78
C MET A 203 -7.01 -3.84 4.18
N THR A 204 -6.71 -2.64 4.64
CA THR A 204 -6.15 -2.41 5.96
C THR A 204 -6.96 -1.38 6.73
N ILE A 205 -7.03 -1.55 8.05
CA ILE A 205 -7.55 -0.54 8.96
C ILE A 205 -6.43 -0.24 9.96
N ALA A 206 -6.07 1.04 10.05
CA ALA A 206 -5.03 1.52 10.97
C ALA A 206 -5.61 2.51 11.96
N ALA A 207 -5.28 2.37 13.25
CA ALA A 207 -5.73 3.26 14.30
C ALA A 207 -4.64 3.53 15.34
N GLY A 208 -4.55 4.79 15.81
CA GLY A 208 -3.75 5.19 16.95
C GLY A 208 -4.61 5.28 18.19
N ILE A 209 -4.46 4.36 19.14
CA ILE A 209 -5.36 4.19 20.29
C ILE A 209 -4.60 4.23 21.61
N ASP A 210 -5.32 4.43 22.71
CA ASP A 210 -4.83 4.08 24.04
C ASP A 210 -4.85 2.54 24.20
N MET A 211 -3.87 1.99 24.95
CA MET A 211 -3.75 0.54 25.12
C MET A 211 -4.99 -0.11 25.71
N ASN A 212 -5.71 0.60 26.59
CA ASN A 212 -6.92 0.11 27.24
C ASN A 212 -8.14 0.08 26.30
N ASN A 213 -8.03 0.70 25.14
CA ASN A 213 -9.11 0.77 24.15
C ASN A 213 -9.05 -0.35 23.11
N TYR A 214 -8.09 -1.30 23.22
CA TYR A 214 -7.83 -2.34 22.22
C TYR A 214 -9.10 -3.12 21.84
N ASP A 215 -9.73 -3.80 22.83
CA ASP A 215 -10.88 -4.67 22.56
C ASP A 215 -12.09 -3.87 22.11
N LYS A 216 -12.35 -2.71 22.74
CA LYS A 216 -13.47 -1.85 22.37
C LYS A 216 -13.35 -1.30 20.96
N THR A 217 -12.12 -0.94 20.53
CA THR A 217 -11.87 -0.46 19.17
C THR A 217 -12.11 -1.58 18.15
N LYS A 218 -11.61 -2.79 18.40
CA LYS A 218 -11.86 -3.96 17.53
C LYS A 218 -13.35 -4.26 17.40
N GLU A 219 -14.08 -4.26 18.54
CA GLU A 219 -15.52 -4.49 18.57
C GLU A 219 -16.26 -3.48 17.67
N LEU A 220 -15.96 -2.17 17.83
CA LEU A 220 -16.62 -1.14 17.06
C LEU A 220 -16.27 -1.19 15.57
N ILE A 221 -15.01 -1.49 15.21
CA ILE A 221 -14.61 -1.71 13.82
C ILE A 221 -15.43 -2.87 13.23
N GLY A 222 -15.46 -4.01 13.91
CA GLY A 222 -16.24 -5.18 13.48
C GLY A 222 -17.73 -4.88 13.33
N LYS A 223 -18.29 -4.07 14.23
CA LYS A 223 -19.68 -3.64 14.13
C LYS A 223 -19.95 -2.77 12.90
N GLN A 224 -19.05 -1.82 12.58
CA GLN A 224 -19.23 -0.98 11.39
C GLN A 224 -19.13 -1.80 10.10
N ILE A 225 -18.22 -2.77 10.03
CA ILE A 225 -18.15 -3.72 8.90
C ILE A 225 -19.46 -4.52 8.81
N LYS A 226 -19.94 -5.06 9.93
CA LYS A 226 -21.18 -5.83 9.98
C LYS A 226 -22.39 -5.01 9.52
N ASP A 227 -22.49 -3.75 9.94
CA ASP A 227 -23.57 -2.85 9.53
C ASP A 227 -23.57 -2.65 8.00
N LEU A 228 -22.38 -2.53 7.38
CA LEU A 228 -22.25 -2.46 5.92
C LEU A 228 -22.62 -3.79 5.23
N GLN A 229 -22.23 -4.94 5.82
CA GLN A 229 -22.58 -6.27 5.29
C GLN A 229 -24.07 -6.55 5.21
N ILE A 230 -24.85 -5.96 6.12
CA ILE A 230 -26.32 -6.11 6.17
C ILE A 230 -27.06 -4.94 5.49
N GLY A 231 -26.33 -4.06 4.82
CA GLY A 231 -26.91 -3.01 3.98
C GLY A 231 -27.37 -1.75 4.70
N HIS A 232 -26.93 -1.50 5.92
CA HIS A 232 -27.18 -0.23 6.59
C HIS A 232 -26.34 0.90 5.95
N ILE A 233 -26.70 1.30 4.75
CA ILE A 233 -26.02 2.35 3.96
C ILE A 233 -27.06 3.37 3.54
N THR A 234 -26.85 4.66 3.86
CA THR A 234 -27.72 5.72 3.38
C THR A 234 -27.34 6.16 1.95
N ASP A 235 -28.27 6.78 1.23
CA ASP A 235 -28.00 7.30 -0.10
C ASP A 235 -27.02 8.47 -0.02
N GLU A 236 -27.09 9.26 1.05
CA GLU A 236 -26.21 10.38 1.30
C GLU A 236 -24.76 9.92 1.50
N GLU A 237 -24.51 8.89 2.33
CA GLU A 237 -23.17 8.32 2.52
C GLU A 237 -22.58 7.84 1.22
N LEU A 238 -23.35 7.06 0.44
CA LEU A 238 -22.90 6.52 -0.84
C LEU A 238 -22.60 7.62 -1.84
N SER A 239 -23.48 8.61 -1.97
CA SER A 239 -23.34 9.75 -2.87
C SER A 239 -22.11 10.59 -2.52
N MET A 240 -21.88 10.84 -1.24
CA MET A 240 -20.75 11.64 -0.75
C MET A 240 -19.41 10.95 -1.09
N VAL A 241 -19.27 9.66 -0.82
CA VAL A 241 -18.05 8.91 -1.13
C VAL A 241 -17.78 8.88 -2.64
N LYS A 242 -18.80 8.60 -3.45
CA LYS A 242 -18.66 8.62 -4.91
C LYS A 242 -18.19 9.99 -5.42
N THR A 243 -18.81 11.06 -4.95
CA THR A 243 -18.43 12.43 -5.32
C THR A 243 -16.99 12.72 -4.96
N MET A 244 -16.57 12.34 -3.75
CA MET A 244 -15.20 12.51 -3.27
C MET A 244 -14.19 11.76 -4.17
N LEU A 245 -14.45 10.50 -4.49
CA LEU A 245 -13.56 9.68 -5.32
C LEU A 245 -13.49 10.19 -6.76
N ILE A 246 -14.62 10.60 -7.36
CA ILE A 246 -14.67 11.19 -8.68
C ILE A 246 -13.87 12.51 -8.72
N ASN A 247 -14.03 13.37 -7.72
CA ASN A 247 -13.27 14.61 -7.62
C ASN A 247 -11.77 14.38 -7.42
N ALA A 248 -11.37 13.32 -6.69
CA ALA A 248 -9.98 12.96 -6.57
C ALA A 248 -9.36 12.53 -7.92
N LEU A 249 -10.09 11.75 -8.71
CA LEU A 249 -9.66 11.37 -10.06
C LEU A 249 -9.57 12.57 -11.02
N SER A 250 -10.47 13.55 -10.89
CA SER A 250 -10.44 14.77 -11.74
C SER A 250 -9.19 15.63 -11.53
N LYS A 251 -8.46 15.44 -10.44
CA LYS A 251 -7.22 16.18 -10.13
C LYS A 251 -5.95 15.50 -10.66
N VAL A 252 -6.08 14.31 -11.23
CA VAL A 252 -4.91 13.58 -11.76
C VAL A 252 -4.20 14.38 -12.85
N ASP A 253 -4.96 15.06 -13.72
CA ASP A 253 -4.41 15.86 -14.82
C ASP A 253 -3.71 17.16 -14.35
N ASP A 254 -3.91 17.56 -13.10
CA ASP A 254 -3.31 18.78 -12.54
C ASP A 254 -1.92 18.50 -11.91
N ASP A 255 -1.52 17.24 -11.77
CA ASP A 255 -0.30 16.82 -11.08
C ASP A 255 0.53 15.88 -11.97
N PRO A 256 1.73 16.29 -12.41
CA PRO A 256 2.63 15.46 -13.23
C PRO A 256 2.93 14.07 -12.64
N ASP A 257 3.14 14.00 -11.32
CA ASP A 257 3.43 12.72 -10.65
C ASP A 257 2.19 11.81 -10.64
N ALA A 258 1.00 12.38 -10.49
CA ALA A 258 -0.26 11.65 -10.59
C ALA A 258 -0.51 11.13 -12.00
N ILE A 259 -0.23 11.94 -13.04
CA ILE A 259 -0.31 11.52 -14.46
C ILE A 259 0.63 10.32 -14.70
N ILE A 260 1.89 10.42 -14.29
CA ILE A 260 2.88 9.35 -14.45
C ILE A 260 2.40 8.10 -13.73
N SER A 261 1.99 8.22 -12.45
CA SER A 261 1.54 7.09 -11.64
C SER A 261 0.30 6.41 -12.21
N PHE A 262 -0.65 7.20 -12.76
CA PHE A 262 -1.85 6.66 -13.40
C PHE A 262 -1.50 5.85 -14.64
N ASN A 263 -0.68 6.41 -15.54
CA ASN A 263 -0.28 5.75 -16.78
C ASN A 263 0.59 4.51 -16.50
N TRP A 264 1.54 4.62 -15.58
CA TRP A 264 2.39 3.47 -15.16
C TRP A 264 1.55 2.30 -14.65
N ARG A 265 0.59 2.55 -13.75
CA ARG A 265 -0.31 1.49 -13.25
C ARG A 265 -1.14 0.87 -14.37
N ARG A 266 -1.64 1.68 -15.28
CA ARG A 266 -2.41 1.24 -16.44
C ARG A 266 -1.57 0.33 -17.34
N ASP A 267 -0.34 0.71 -17.63
CA ASP A 267 0.56 -0.06 -18.48
C ASP A 267 0.93 -1.40 -17.86
N ILE A 268 1.27 -1.44 -16.57
CA ILE A 268 1.60 -2.68 -15.85
C ILE A 268 0.46 -3.70 -15.91
N ILE A 269 -0.80 -3.26 -15.79
CA ILE A 269 -1.94 -4.16 -15.84
C ILE A 269 -2.52 -4.32 -17.24
N ASN A 270 -1.88 -3.75 -18.26
CA ASN A 270 -2.33 -3.72 -19.65
C ASN A 270 -3.78 -3.24 -19.79
N SER A 271 -4.18 -2.24 -19.01
CA SER A 271 -5.51 -1.63 -19.07
C SER A 271 -5.54 -0.48 -20.08
N GLN A 272 -6.68 -0.31 -20.72
CA GLN A 272 -6.97 0.85 -21.58
C GLN A 272 -7.88 1.88 -20.90
N ASP A 273 -8.23 1.67 -19.62
CA ASP A 273 -9.14 2.54 -18.90
C ASP A 273 -8.61 3.97 -18.84
N THR A 274 -9.48 4.89 -19.17
CA THR A 274 -9.25 6.32 -18.98
C THR A 274 -9.66 6.76 -17.57
N ILE A 275 -9.33 8.00 -17.20
CA ILE A 275 -9.84 8.62 -15.96
C ILE A 275 -11.38 8.65 -15.99
N GLU A 276 -11.97 8.97 -17.14
CA GLU A 276 -13.43 8.99 -17.31
C GLU A 276 -14.06 7.60 -17.12
N ASP A 277 -13.44 6.54 -17.62
CA ASP A 277 -13.92 5.16 -17.42
C ASP A 277 -13.93 4.80 -15.93
N LYS A 278 -12.88 5.17 -15.19
CA LYS A 278 -12.81 4.95 -13.75
C LYS A 278 -13.83 5.78 -12.97
N GLN A 279 -14.06 7.02 -13.38
CA GLN A 279 -15.11 7.87 -12.80
C GLN A 279 -16.50 7.27 -13.05
N ASN A 280 -16.76 6.79 -14.27
CA ASN A 280 -18.02 6.15 -14.64
C ASN A 280 -18.21 4.83 -13.87
N ALA A 281 -17.17 4.03 -13.68
CA ALA A 281 -17.22 2.84 -12.85
C ALA A 281 -17.63 3.17 -11.40
N ILE A 282 -17.04 4.20 -10.78
CA ILE A 282 -17.42 4.66 -9.43
C ILE A 282 -18.85 5.19 -9.41
N LYS A 283 -19.25 5.97 -10.41
CA LYS A 283 -20.60 6.53 -10.51
C LYS A 283 -21.69 5.45 -10.54
N ASN A 284 -21.40 4.33 -11.18
CA ASN A 284 -22.34 3.22 -11.36
C ASN A 284 -22.39 2.24 -10.18
N VAL A 285 -21.50 2.33 -9.19
CA VAL A 285 -21.52 1.46 -7.99
C VAL A 285 -22.88 1.58 -7.28
N THR A 286 -23.51 0.46 -6.98
CA THR A 286 -24.77 0.38 -6.23
C THR A 286 -24.53 0.06 -4.75
N LYS A 287 -25.57 0.15 -3.92
CA LYS A 287 -25.50 -0.32 -2.52
C LYS A 287 -25.23 -1.82 -2.45
N GLU A 288 -25.85 -2.57 -3.34
CA GLU A 288 -25.70 -4.03 -3.43
C GLU A 288 -24.25 -4.41 -3.74
N ASP A 289 -23.56 -3.65 -4.57
CA ASP A 289 -22.14 -3.88 -4.88
C ASP A 289 -21.26 -3.63 -3.66
N VAL A 290 -21.54 -2.55 -2.91
CA VAL A 290 -20.85 -2.24 -1.64
C VAL A 290 -21.08 -3.34 -0.61
N ILE A 291 -22.33 -3.85 -0.49
CA ILE A 291 -22.67 -4.96 0.42
C ILE A 291 -21.87 -6.22 0.05
N LYS A 292 -21.82 -6.59 -1.24
CA LYS A 292 -21.04 -7.74 -1.70
C LYS A 292 -19.55 -7.59 -1.37
N CYS A 293 -18.97 -6.42 -1.58
CA CYS A 293 -17.59 -6.14 -1.19
C CYS A 293 -17.38 -6.25 0.32
N ALA A 294 -18.29 -5.68 1.13
CA ALA A 294 -18.22 -5.82 2.58
C ALA A 294 -18.30 -7.28 3.05
N GLN A 295 -19.09 -8.12 2.35
CA GLN A 295 -19.24 -9.55 2.65
C GLN A 295 -18.06 -10.39 2.18
N SER A 296 -17.29 -9.93 1.20
CA SER A 296 -16.17 -10.69 0.62
C SER A 296 -14.86 -10.53 1.40
N ILE A 297 -14.71 -9.49 2.22
CA ILE A 297 -13.47 -9.30 2.98
C ILE A 297 -13.34 -10.33 4.09
N GLU A 298 -12.09 -10.78 4.32
CA GLU A 298 -11.74 -11.73 5.37
C GLU A 298 -10.63 -11.15 6.25
N LEU A 299 -10.86 -11.04 7.55
CA LEU A 299 -9.82 -10.65 8.51
C LEU A 299 -8.74 -11.73 8.57
N ASP A 300 -7.51 -11.35 8.26
CA ASP A 300 -6.37 -12.25 8.18
C ASP A 300 -5.38 -12.04 9.32
N THR A 301 -5.02 -10.79 9.58
CA THR A 301 -3.96 -10.45 10.55
C THR A 301 -4.34 -9.23 11.37
N ILE A 302 -4.18 -9.31 12.68
CA ILE A 302 -4.19 -8.17 13.59
C ILE A 302 -2.78 -7.99 14.13
N TYR A 303 -2.29 -6.76 14.09
CA TYR A 303 -1.03 -6.40 14.71
C TYR A 303 -1.23 -5.23 15.65
N PHE A 304 -0.83 -5.42 16.90
CA PHE A 304 -0.96 -4.43 17.95
C PHE A 304 0.40 -4.09 18.55
N LEU A 305 0.93 -2.93 18.19
CA LEU A 305 2.12 -2.37 18.81
C LEU A 305 1.69 -1.54 20.02
N THR A 306 2.18 -1.89 21.21
CA THR A 306 1.70 -1.29 22.46
C THR A 306 2.81 -1.04 23.47
N GLY A 307 2.49 -0.28 24.53
CA GLY A 307 3.39 -0.03 25.66
C GLY A 307 3.70 -1.30 26.46
N LYS A 308 4.82 -1.29 27.19
CA LYS A 308 5.28 -2.41 28.01
C LYS A 308 4.32 -2.79 29.15
N GLU A 309 3.46 -1.84 29.54
CA GLU A 309 2.49 -2.01 30.63
C GLU A 309 1.19 -2.69 30.20
N PHE A 310 1.03 -3.03 28.93
CA PHE A 310 -0.16 -3.72 28.44
C PHE A 310 -0.25 -5.14 29.01
N TYR A 311 -1.33 -5.45 29.70
CA TYR A 311 -1.65 -6.77 30.22
C TYR A 311 -2.87 -7.32 29.49
N GLU A 312 -2.73 -8.55 28.94
CA GLU A 312 -3.83 -9.29 28.36
C GLU A 312 -4.66 -9.92 29.48
N GLU A 313 -5.68 -9.25 29.98
CA GLU A 313 -6.57 -9.83 31.01
C GLU A 313 -7.44 -10.98 30.49
N ASN A 314 -7.58 -11.16 29.16
CA ASN A 314 -8.57 -12.04 28.55
C ASN A 314 -8.06 -13.36 27.93
N LEU A 315 -6.77 -13.68 28.01
CA LEU A 315 -6.26 -14.98 27.50
C LEU A 315 -6.46 -16.16 28.47
N LEU A 316 -6.93 -15.93 29.71
CA LEU A 316 -7.07 -16.96 30.74
C LEU A 316 -8.49 -17.46 30.95
N SER A 317 -9.50 -16.97 30.22
CA SER A 317 -10.90 -17.38 30.44
C SER A 317 -11.44 -18.41 29.45
N ASN A 318 -10.60 -18.93 28.54
CA ASN A 318 -11.00 -19.97 27.58
C ASN A 318 -9.99 -21.13 27.55
N ASN A 319 -9.76 -21.77 28.69
CA ASN A 319 -9.21 -23.13 28.75
C ASN A 319 -10.24 -24.04 29.42
#